data_1feb30c4ba5133a90bf9f69b8ffa52e7
#
_entry.id   1feb30c4ba5133a90bf9f69b8ffa52e7
#
_cell.length_a   1.000
_cell.length_b   1.000
_cell.length_c   1.000
_cell.angle_alpha   90.00
_cell.angle_beta   90.00
_cell.angle_gamma   90.00
#
_symmetry.space_group_name_H-M   'P 1'
#
loop_
_entity.id
_entity.type
_entity.pdbx_description
1 polymer ?
#
loop_
_entity_poly.entity_id
_entity_poly.type
_entity_poly.pdbx_seq_one_letter_code
_entity_poly.pdbx_strand_id
1 'polypeptide(L)'
;MDLGEFRLHSLGLDKEKFGRIYSFVDFGNVNYWYENDRRKWDNNQLKENQKLIIDIEKLANFISEFSEQKRFYYGWNPRVKRSWHITIKAEKCGFIKNTKPMQFIKHYVGEGVISRDGRATRKDANGTYIEIPKSNFDVEISVDAIRLLEKYDSFCLFSGDSDFTYLANYLKKNKKKFIVIASGQVFHTLKELADLYINAQNVKGLIASIKETSPL
;
A
#
# COMPACT_ATOMS: atom_id res chain seq x y z
N MET A 1 -25.95 -3.61 -16.56
CA MET A 1 -24.76 -3.63 -15.67
C MET A 1 -23.55 -3.61 -16.55
N ASP A 2 -22.78 -2.55 -16.47
CA ASP A 2 -21.49 -2.42 -17.16
C ASP A 2 -20.47 -3.42 -16.61
N LEU A 3 -19.47 -3.80 -17.42
CA LEU A 3 -18.40 -4.72 -16.99
C LEU A 3 -17.66 -4.23 -15.73
N GLY A 4 -17.51 -2.92 -15.57
CA GLY A 4 -16.94 -2.30 -14.38
C GLY A 4 -17.83 -2.50 -13.15
N GLU A 5 -19.13 -2.26 -13.27
CA GLU A 5 -20.10 -2.47 -12.21
C GLU A 5 -20.18 -3.94 -11.78
N PHE A 6 -20.20 -4.86 -12.75
CA PHE A 6 -20.18 -6.29 -12.46
C PHE A 6 -18.93 -6.70 -11.66
N ARG A 7 -17.77 -6.19 -12.04
CA ARG A 7 -16.51 -6.45 -11.34
C ARG A 7 -16.52 -5.91 -9.91
N LEU A 8 -16.97 -4.66 -9.71
CA LEU A 8 -17.07 -4.07 -8.38
C LEU A 8 -18.05 -4.86 -7.50
N HIS A 9 -19.17 -5.25 -8.05
CA HIS A 9 -20.16 -6.09 -7.36
C HIS A 9 -19.54 -7.44 -6.98
N SER A 10 -18.77 -8.09 -7.86
CA SER A 10 -18.09 -9.37 -7.57
C SER A 10 -17.04 -9.25 -6.46
N LEU A 11 -16.48 -8.07 -6.26
CA LEU A 11 -15.57 -7.74 -5.15
C LEU A 11 -16.31 -7.31 -3.87
N GLY A 12 -17.64 -7.18 -3.92
CA GLY A 12 -18.46 -6.69 -2.82
C GLY A 12 -18.43 -5.18 -2.63
N LEU A 13 -17.84 -4.43 -3.59
CA LEU A 13 -17.78 -2.97 -3.58
C LEU A 13 -19.09 -2.40 -4.16
N ASP A 14 -20.11 -2.34 -3.32
CA ASP A 14 -21.43 -1.83 -3.67
C ASP A 14 -21.59 -0.39 -3.16
N LYS A 15 -21.88 0.54 -4.08
CA LYS A 15 -22.05 1.96 -3.75
C LYS A 15 -23.28 2.21 -2.87
N GLU A 16 -24.35 1.46 -3.04
CA GLU A 16 -25.55 1.58 -2.18
C GLU A 16 -25.23 1.19 -0.75
N LYS A 17 -24.41 0.13 -0.57
CA LYS A 17 -23.99 -0.35 0.75
C LYS A 17 -22.98 0.56 1.41
N PHE A 18 -22.02 1.09 0.66
CA PHE A 18 -20.84 1.79 1.20
C PHE A 18 -20.92 3.32 1.09
N GLY A 19 -21.86 3.88 0.32
CA GLY A 19 -21.99 5.32 0.14
C GLY A 19 -20.74 5.97 -0.47
N ARG A 20 -20.38 7.15 0.04
CA ARG A 20 -19.18 7.87 -0.39
C ARG A 20 -17.94 7.20 0.18
N ILE A 21 -17.14 6.58 -0.69
CA ILE A 21 -15.91 5.89 -0.30
C ILE A 21 -14.72 6.82 -0.51
N TYR A 22 -13.88 6.98 0.51
CA TYR A 22 -12.56 7.61 0.41
C TYR A 22 -11.47 6.56 0.59
N SER A 23 -10.53 6.50 -0.33
CA SER A 23 -9.44 5.51 -0.35
C SER A 23 -8.13 6.11 0.14
N PHE A 24 -7.48 5.41 1.06
CA PHE A 24 -6.21 5.77 1.68
C PHE A 24 -5.19 4.67 1.37
N VAL A 25 -4.20 5.02 0.56
CA VAL A 25 -3.19 4.09 0.07
C VAL A 25 -1.88 4.29 0.83
N ASP A 26 -1.58 3.37 1.73
CA ASP A 26 -0.24 3.24 2.31
C ASP A 26 0.68 2.60 1.26
N PHE A 27 1.27 3.43 0.40
CA PHE A 27 2.06 2.92 -0.71
C PHE A 27 3.37 2.29 -0.25
N GLY A 28 3.82 2.58 0.95
CA GLY A 28 4.94 1.89 1.58
C GLY A 28 4.66 0.40 1.76
N ASN A 29 3.44 0.04 2.12
CA ASN A 29 2.96 -1.35 2.22
C ASN A 29 2.58 -1.91 0.84
N VAL A 30 1.75 -1.19 0.08
CA VAL A 30 1.20 -1.63 -1.22
C VAL A 30 2.27 -1.99 -2.24
N ASN A 31 3.37 -1.24 -2.28
CA ASN A 31 4.44 -1.41 -3.27
C ASN A 31 5.10 -2.80 -3.25
N TYR A 32 4.99 -3.51 -2.13
CA TYR A 32 5.61 -4.84 -1.94
C TYR A 32 4.63 -6.00 -2.08
N TRP A 33 3.36 -5.78 -2.34
CA TRP A 33 2.32 -6.81 -2.32
C TRP A 33 2.60 -8.03 -3.20
N TYR A 34 3.26 -7.84 -4.34
CA TYR A 34 3.53 -8.89 -5.33
C TYR A 34 5.03 -9.16 -5.54
N GLU A 35 5.86 -8.67 -4.62
CA GLU A 35 7.33 -8.77 -4.77
C GLU A 35 7.83 -10.21 -4.91
N ASN A 36 7.21 -11.13 -4.18
CA ASN A 36 7.56 -12.55 -4.14
C ASN A 36 6.69 -13.41 -5.06
N ASP A 37 5.74 -12.83 -5.77
CA ASP A 37 4.87 -13.58 -6.66
C ASP A 37 5.65 -14.06 -7.89
N ARG A 38 5.51 -15.36 -8.18
CA ARG A 38 6.11 -15.99 -9.37
C ARG A 38 5.10 -16.24 -10.49
N ARG A 39 3.83 -15.91 -10.24
CA ARG A 39 2.74 -16.08 -11.20
C ARG A 39 2.00 -14.77 -11.44
N LYS A 40 1.59 -14.58 -12.69
CA LYS A 40 0.73 -13.47 -13.11
C LYS A 40 -0.69 -13.64 -12.54
N TRP A 41 -1.58 -12.71 -12.88
CA TRP A 41 -3.00 -12.76 -12.54
C TRP A 41 -3.79 -13.85 -13.27
N ASP A 42 -3.29 -14.34 -14.42
CA ASP A 42 -3.85 -15.44 -15.23
C ASP A 42 -3.25 -16.82 -14.87
N ASN A 43 -2.56 -16.91 -13.74
CA ASN A 43 -1.81 -18.08 -13.25
C ASN A 43 -0.60 -18.51 -14.10
N ASN A 44 -0.31 -17.83 -15.21
CA ASN A 44 0.90 -18.10 -15.99
C ASN A 44 2.17 -17.72 -15.19
N GLN A 45 3.20 -18.52 -15.32
CA GLN A 45 4.47 -18.29 -14.65
C GLN A 45 5.20 -17.07 -15.25
N LEU A 46 5.79 -16.26 -14.38
CA LEU A 46 6.72 -15.20 -14.78
C LEU A 46 8.04 -15.80 -15.27
N LYS A 47 8.67 -15.16 -16.26
CA LYS A 47 10.04 -15.50 -16.65
C LYS A 47 11.01 -15.10 -15.53
N GLU A 48 12.19 -15.69 -15.49
CA GLU A 48 13.21 -15.42 -14.46
C GLU A 48 13.59 -13.93 -14.37
N ASN A 49 13.64 -13.26 -15.52
CA ASN A 49 13.93 -11.84 -15.61
C ASN A 49 12.69 -10.94 -15.46
N GLN A 50 11.57 -11.44 -14.98
CA GLN A 50 10.32 -10.69 -14.80
C GLN A 50 9.91 -10.67 -13.35
N LYS A 51 9.33 -9.53 -12.94
CA LYS A 51 8.66 -9.36 -11.66
C LYS A 51 7.40 -8.54 -11.79
N LEU A 52 6.47 -8.75 -10.86
CA LEU A 52 5.30 -7.88 -10.73
C LEU A 52 5.67 -6.63 -9.92
N ILE A 53 5.13 -5.52 -10.36
CA ILE A 53 5.18 -4.24 -9.65
C ILE A 53 3.78 -3.65 -9.61
N ILE A 54 3.51 -2.84 -8.61
CA ILE A 54 2.31 -2.02 -8.60
C ILE A 54 2.44 -0.93 -9.67
N ASP A 55 1.45 -0.87 -10.55
CA ASP A 55 1.32 0.21 -11.52
C ASP A 55 0.40 1.29 -10.94
N ILE A 56 0.97 2.47 -10.70
CA ILE A 56 0.27 3.58 -10.06
C ILE A 56 -0.93 4.05 -10.89
N GLU A 57 -0.84 4.04 -12.20
CA GLU A 57 -1.92 4.46 -13.08
C GLU A 57 -3.07 3.44 -13.05
N LYS A 58 -2.75 2.16 -13.15
CA LYS A 58 -3.74 1.09 -12.99
C LYS A 58 -4.40 1.12 -11.61
N LEU A 59 -3.60 1.33 -10.56
CA LEU A 59 -4.11 1.47 -9.19
C LEU A 59 -5.06 2.67 -9.09
N ALA A 60 -4.68 3.82 -9.66
CA ALA A 60 -5.50 5.01 -9.67
C ALA A 60 -6.83 4.80 -10.42
N ASN A 61 -6.78 4.13 -11.58
CA ASN A 61 -7.96 3.82 -12.38
C ASN A 61 -8.90 2.89 -11.61
N PHE A 62 -8.37 1.80 -11.05
CA PHE A 62 -9.16 0.87 -10.23
C PHE A 62 -9.85 1.58 -9.06
N ILE A 63 -9.13 2.41 -8.30
CA ILE A 63 -9.71 3.14 -7.18
C ILE A 63 -10.80 4.11 -7.65
N SER A 64 -10.61 4.78 -8.80
CA SER A 64 -11.56 5.74 -9.33
C SER A 64 -12.89 5.13 -9.77
N GLU A 65 -12.98 3.80 -9.93
CA GLU A 65 -14.22 3.12 -10.27
C GLU A 65 -15.24 3.15 -9.10
N PHE A 66 -14.76 3.22 -7.84
CA PHE A 66 -15.61 3.12 -6.66
C PHE A 66 -15.41 4.23 -5.61
N SER A 67 -14.29 4.96 -5.65
CA SER A 67 -13.92 5.93 -4.62
C SER A 67 -13.97 7.35 -5.15
N GLU A 68 -14.61 8.26 -4.39
CA GLU A 68 -14.69 9.68 -4.74
C GLU A 68 -13.37 10.42 -4.51
N GLN A 69 -12.59 9.97 -3.54
CA GLN A 69 -11.28 10.54 -3.24
C GLN A 69 -10.24 9.45 -3.01
N LYS A 70 -9.07 9.63 -3.61
CA LYS A 70 -7.92 8.73 -3.45
C LYS A 70 -6.72 9.50 -2.91
N ARG A 71 -6.19 9.05 -1.78
CA ARG A 71 -5.05 9.64 -1.07
C ARG A 71 -3.88 8.67 -1.09
N PHE A 72 -2.67 9.20 -1.27
CA PHE A 72 -1.46 8.44 -1.48
C PHE A 72 -0.40 8.84 -0.46
N TYR A 73 0.03 7.90 0.36
CA TYR A 73 1.02 8.11 1.41
C TYR A 73 2.29 7.34 1.06
N TYR A 74 3.38 8.07 0.88
CA TYR A 74 4.63 7.46 0.46
C TYR A 74 5.88 8.20 0.96
N GLY A 75 6.79 7.45 1.60
CA GLY A 75 8.13 7.89 1.91
C GLY A 75 9.05 7.73 0.71
N TRP A 76 9.59 8.84 0.22
CA TRP A 76 10.55 8.79 -0.87
C TRP A 76 11.99 8.72 -0.36
N ASN A 77 12.83 7.92 -1.03
CA ASN A 77 14.23 7.78 -0.69
C ASN A 77 15.03 8.95 -1.30
N PRO A 78 15.60 9.88 -0.50
CA PRO A 78 16.34 11.03 -1.02
C PRO A 78 17.62 10.66 -1.77
N ARG A 79 18.12 9.43 -1.59
CA ARG A 79 19.31 8.91 -2.27
C ARG A 79 19.00 8.31 -3.64
N VAL A 80 17.71 8.16 -4.00
CA VAL A 80 17.26 7.49 -5.22
C VAL A 80 16.27 8.36 -5.98
N LYS A 81 16.73 9.04 -7.04
CA LYS A 81 15.89 9.92 -7.88
C LYS A 81 14.57 9.25 -8.34
N ARG A 82 14.62 7.97 -8.68
CA ARG A 82 13.45 7.20 -9.10
C ARG A 82 12.34 7.14 -8.04
N SER A 83 12.70 7.18 -6.77
CA SER A 83 11.74 7.20 -5.65
C SER A 83 10.86 8.46 -5.68
N TRP A 84 11.43 9.60 -6.04
CA TRP A 84 10.69 10.85 -6.20
C TRP A 84 9.72 10.82 -7.40
N HIS A 85 10.07 10.16 -8.49
CA HIS A 85 9.19 10.03 -9.66
C HIS A 85 7.88 9.29 -9.34
N ILE A 86 7.87 8.41 -8.33
CA ILE A 86 6.66 7.75 -7.84
C ILE A 86 5.65 8.78 -7.35
N THR A 87 6.11 9.78 -6.60
CA THR A 87 5.24 10.84 -6.05
C THR A 87 4.65 11.73 -7.14
N ILE A 88 5.45 12.04 -8.17
CA ILE A 88 5.01 12.81 -9.33
C ILE A 88 3.98 12.01 -10.14
N LYS A 89 4.24 10.71 -10.36
CA LYS A 89 3.29 9.85 -11.10
C LYS A 89 1.96 9.73 -10.35
N ALA A 90 1.99 9.56 -9.04
CA ALA A 90 0.77 9.50 -8.23
C ALA A 90 -0.08 10.80 -8.36
N GLU A 91 0.56 11.96 -8.28
CA GLU A 91 -0.13 13.25 -8.46
C GLU A 91 -0.76 13.39 -9.85
N LYS A 92 -0.01 13.04 -10.91
CA LYS A 92 -0.51 13.03 -12.30
C LYS A 92 -1.69 12.08 -12.50
N CYS A 93 -1.77 11.00 -11.73
CA CYS A 93 -2.89 10.06 -11.75
C CYS A 93 -4.06 10.50 -10.83
N GLY A 94 -4.04 11.72 -10.31
CA GLY A 94 -5.13 12.32 -9.53
C GLY A 94 -5.18 11.90 -8.06
N PHE A 95 -4.09 11.37 -7.49
CA PHE A 95 -4.01 11.16 -6.06
C PHE A 95 -3.73 12.46 -5.31
N ILE A 96 -4.39 12.65 -4.17
CA ILE A 96 -3.98 13.63 -3.18
C ILE A 96 -2.79 13.02 -2.42
N LYS A 97 -1.59 13.54 -2.66
CA LYS A 97 -0.37 12.98 -2.09
C LYS A 97 -0.04 13.56 -0.71
N ASN A 98 0.40 12.70 0.19
CA ASN A 98 1.09 13.05 1.42
C ASN A 98 2.44 12.32 1.42
N THR A 99 3.54 13.06 1.35
CA THR A 99 4.86 12.48 1.15
C THR A 99 5.90 13.13 2.05
N LYS A 100 6.83 12.32 2.54
CA LYS A 100 7.98 12.78 3.33
C LYS A 100 9.24 12.00 2.93
N PRO A 101 10.45 12.55 3.16
CA PRO A 101 11.67 11.79 2.95
C PRO A 101 11.76 10.63 3.94
N MET A 102 12.29 9.50 3.50
CA MET A 102 12.61 8.37 4.38
C MET A 102 13.74 8.76 5.34
N GLN A 103 13.61 8.33 6.58
CA GLN A 103 14.69 8.35 7.56
C GLN A 103 15.50 7.06 7.45
N PHE A 104 16.81 7.17 7.70
CA PHE A 104 17.72 6.03 7.74
C PHE A 104 18.18 5.83 9.17
N ILE A 105 17.66 4.78 9.82
CA ILE A 105 17.99 4.48 11.22
C ILE A 105 19.18 3.55 11.24
N LYS A 106 20.23 3.93 11.97
CA LYS A 106 21.39 3.08 12.20
C LYS A 106 21.06 2.00 13.24
N HIS A 107 21.24 0.76 12.85
CA HIS A 107 21.21 -0.38 13.76
C HIS A 107 22.61 -0.95 13.89
N TYR A 108 23.22 -0.79 15.06
CA TYR A 108 24.56 -1.32 15.33
C TYR A 108 24.48 -2.85 15.49
N VAL A 109 25.39 -3.55 14.83
CA VAL A 109 25.50 -5.00 14.81
C VAL A 109 26.88 -5.41 15.31
N GLY A 110 26.99 -6.61 15.89
CA GLY A 110 28.30 -7.12 16.34
C GLY A 110 29.30 -7.25 15.18
N GLU A 111 30.58 -7.24 15.47
CA GLU A 111 31.62 -7.44 14.47
C GLU A 111 31.46 -8.80 13.79
N GLY A 112 31.61 -8.82 12.45
CA GLY A 112 31.50 -10.04 11.66
C GLY A 112 30.08 -10.49 11.30
N VAL A 113 29.03 -9.76 11.73
CA VAL A 113 27.65 -10.07 11.35
C VAL A 113 27.42 -9.66 9.88
N ILE A 114 27.20 -10.66 9.03
CA ILE A 114 26.71 -10.44 7.66
C ILE A 114 25.19 -10.24 7.78
N SER A 115 24.70 -9.12 7.26
CA SER A 115 23.24 -8.87 7.22
C SER A 115 22.56 -10.01 6.46
N ARG A 116 21.61 -10.70 7.13
CA ARG A 116 20.85 -11.83 6.52
C ARG A 116 20.01 -11.41 5.33
N ASP A 117 19.73 -10.11 5.19
CA ASP A 117 18.90 -9.52 4.15
C ASP A 117 19.72 -8.82 3.03
N GLY A 118 21.02 -9.09 2.97
CA GLY A 118 21.94 -8.56 1.92
C GLY A 118 22.21 -7.06 2.02
N ARG A 119 21.86 -6.37 3.13
CA ARG A 119 22.16 -4.96 3.32
C ARG A 119 23.65 -4.75 3.58
N ALA A 120 24.21 -3.72 2.95
CA ALA A 120 25.60 -3.38 3.16
C ALA A 120 25.84 -2.91 4.60
N THR A 121 26.84 -3.48 5.26
CA THR A 121 27.33 -3.01 6.55
C THR A 121 28.22 -1.79 6.36
N ARG A 122 28.15 -0.84 7.28
CA ARG A 122 28.97 0.37 7.33
C ARG A 122 29.62 0.47 8.70
N LYS A 123 30.73 1.20 8.81
CA LYS A 123 31.41 1.49 10.08
C LYS A 123 31.43 2.98 10.35
N ASP A 124 31.26 3.35 11.61
CA ASP A 124 31.55 4.68 12.14
C ASP A 124 32.30 4.58 13.49
N ALA A 125 32.45 5.69 14.18
CA ALA A 125 33.16 5.74 15.46
C ALA A 125 32.52 4.85 16.56
N ASN A 126 31.23 4.54 16.43
CA ASN A 126 30.46 3.74 17.38
C ASN A 126 30.38 2.25 17.02
N GLY A 127 30.94 1.83 15.87
CA GLY A 127 30.99 0.44 15.45
C GLY A 127 30.42 0.16 14.07
N THR A 128 30.14 -1.12 13.84
CA THR A 128 29.53 -1.60 12.59
C THR A 128 28.02 -1.47 12.66
N TYR A 129 27.38 -0.91 11.64
CA TYR A 129 25.93 -0.74 11.60
C TYR A 129 25.35 -1.07 10.21
N ILE A 130 24.06 -1.35 10.18
CA ILE A 130 23.22 -1.37 8.98
C ILE A 130 22.25 -0.18 9.02
N GLU A 131 21.95 0.40 7.88
CA GLU A 131 20.92 1.44 7.77
C GLU A 131 19.58 0.81 7.38
N ILE A 132 18.57 1.04 8.20
CA ILE A 132 17.20 0.62 7.92
C ILE A 132 16.39 1.84 7.47
N PRO A 133 15.94 1.89 6.21
CA PRO A 133 15.05 2.94 5.76
C PRO A 133 13.70 2.79 6.47
N LYS A 134 13.23 3.85 7.11
CA LYS A 134 11.93 3.89 7.78
C LYS A 134 11.12 5.08 7.30
N SER A 135 9.87 4.81 6.95
CA SER A 135 8.88 5.83 6.66
C SER A 135 7.52 5.24 7.01
N ASN A 136 6.93 5.75 8.08
CA ASN A 136 5.63 5.31 8.57
C ASN A 136 4.64 6.45 8.40
N PHE A 137 3.44 6.15 7.93
CA PHE A 137 2.36 7.11 7.69
C PHE A 137 1.10 6.82 8.51
N ASP A 138 1.16 5.95 9.50
CA ASP A 138 -0.02 5.56 10.27
C ASP A 138 -0.66 6.75 10.97
N VAL A 139 0.16 7.67 11.46
CA VAL A 139 -0.31 8.90 12.10
C VAL A 139 -0.96 9.83 11.08
N GLU A 140 -0.32 10.07 9.94
CA GLU A 140 -0.84 10.96 8.90
C GLU A 140 -2.14 10.40 8.30
N ILE A 141 -2.20 9.09 8.03
CA ILE A 141 -3.42 8.43 7.55
C ILE A 141 -4.53 8.56 8.59
N SER A 142 -4.23 8.29 9.86
CA SER A 142 -5.21 8.36 10.95
C SER A 142 -5.73 9.77 11.16
N VAL A 143 -4.86 10.77 11.16
CA VAL A 143 -5.24 12.18 11.29
C VAL A 143 -6.11 12.62 10.10
N ASP A 144 -5.72 12.26 8.88
CA ASP A 144 -6.50 12.61 7.69
C ASP A 144 -7.86 11.91 7.68
N ALA A 145 -7.93 10.64 8.11
CA ALA A 145 -9.18 9.91 8.26
C ALA A 145 -10.15 10.62 9.22
N ILE A 146 -9.64 11.07 10.38
CA ILE A 146 -10.44 11.77 11.39
C ILE A 146 -10.86 13.16 10.90
N ARG A 147 -9.96 13.92 10.30
CA ARG A 147 -10.25 15.25 9.76
C ARG A 147 -11.33 15.25 8.66
N LEU A 148 -11.42 14.16 7.93
CA LEU A 148 -12.34 13.99 6.81
C LEU A 148 -13.61 13.22 7.19
N LEU A 149 -13.80 12.88 8.47
CA LEU A 149 -14.83 11.97 8.95
C LEU A 149 -16.22 12.29 8.41
N GLU A 150 -16.59 13.58 8.34
CA GLU A 150 -17.89 14.03 7.85
C GLU A 150 -18.05 14.03 6.32
N LYS A 151 -16.95 13.77 5.60
CA LYS A 151 -16.91 13.84 4.13
C LYS A 151 -17.11 12.50 3.45
N TYR A 152 -17.01 11.39 4.17
CA TYR A 152 -17.17 10.04 3.63
C TYR A 152 -18.10 9.20 4.51
N ASP A 153 -18.67 8.17 3.93
CA ASP A 153 -19.48 7.17 4.61
C ASP A 153 -18.65 5.90 4.86
N SER A 154 -17.68 5.63 3.98
CA SER A 154 -16.77 4.50 4.07
C SER A 154 -15.31 4.91 3.91
N PHE A 155 -14.47 4.38 4.79
CA PHE A 155 -13.02 4.48 4.74
C PHE A 155 -12.44 3.20 4.11
N CYS A 156 -11.74 3.32 3.00
CA CYS A 156 -11.08 2.20 2.32
C CYS A 156 -9.57 2.28 2.51
N LEU A 157 -9.02 1.33 3.23
CA LEU A 157 -7.59 1.22 3.50
C LEU A 157 -6.91 0.24 2.54
N PHE A 158 -5.88 0.70 1.87
CA PHE A 158 -4.94 -0.13 1.13
C PHE A 158 -3.69 -0.35 1.99
N SER A 159 -3.78 -1.24 2.95
CA SER A 159 -2.69 -1.70 3.82
C SER A 159 -3.14 -2.93 4.60
N GLY A 160 -2.20 -3.82 4.92
CA GLY A 160 -2.41 -4.96 5.82
C GLY A 160 -1.87 -4.73 7.23
N ASP A 161 -1.46 -3.50 7.55
CA ASP A 161 -0.82 -3.19 8.81
C ASP A 161 -1.81 -3.20 9.96
N SER A 162 -1.47 -3.94 11.02
CA SER A 162 -2.28 -4.07 12.23
C SER A 162 -2.36 -2.80 13.06
N ASP A 163 -1.45 -1.85 12.88
CA ASP A 163 -1.42 -0.59 13.62
C ASP A 163 -2.67 0.25 13.34
N PHE A 164 -3.36 0.00 12.22
CA PHE A 164 -4.65 0.61 11.92
C PHE A 164 -5.85 0.05 12.68
N THR A 165 -5.67 -0.98 13.52
CA THR A 165 -6.76 -1.57 14.31
C THR A 165 -7.45 -0.55 15.22
N TYR A 166 -6.69 0.35 15.84
CA TYR A 166 -7.25 1.40 16.69
C TYR A 166 -8.08 2.41 15.89
N LEU A 167 -7.59 2.82 14.72
CA LEU A 167 -8.32 3.67 13.80
C LEU A 167 -9.63 3.01 13.34
N ALA A 168 -9.58 1.73 12.94
CA ALA A 168 -10.75 0.97 12.53
C ALA A 168 -11.85 0.98 13.60
N ASN A 169 -11.48 0.71 14.86
CA ASN A 169 -12.41 0.77 15.99
C ASN A 169 -13.01 2.16 16.18
N TYR A 170 -12.20 3.20 16.05
CA TYR A 170 -12.67 4.59 16.14
C TYR A 170 -13.69 4.92 15.03
N LEU A 171 -13.38 4.54 13.79
CA LEU A 171 -14.28 4.76 12.64
C LEU A 171 -15.62 4.04 12.82
N LYS A 172 -15.60 2.79 13.28
CA LYS A 172 -16.82 2.01 13.55
C LYS A 172 -17.68 2.62 14.66
N LYS A 173 -17.06 3.13 15.74
CA LYS A 173 -17.78 3.89 16.79
C LYS A 173 -18.46 5.14 16.23
N ASN A 174 -17.87 5.75 15.20
CA ASN A 174 -18.45 6.90 14.49
C ASN A 174 -19.36 6.49 13.31
N LYS A 175 -19.84 5.24 13.29
CA LYS A 175 -20.78 4.70 12.29
C LYS A 175 -20.24 4.72 10.85
N LYS A 176 -18.91 4.77 10.68
CA LYS A 176 -18.29 4.65 9.36
C LYS A 176 -18.07 3.19 8.99
N LYS A 177 -18.25 2.87 7.72
CA LYS A 177 -17.87 1.55 7.19
C LYS A 177 -16.36 1.50 6.98
N PHE A 178 -15.80 0.33 7.19
CA PHE A 178 -14.36 0.09 7.07
C PHE A 178 -14.10 -1.00 6.03
N ILE A 179 -13.43 -0.62 4.94
CA ILE A 179 -13.04 -1.53 3.85
C ILE A 179 -11.52 -1.70 3.92
N VAL A 180 -11.05 -2.93 3.80
CA VAL A 180 -9.61 -3.25 3.76
C VAL A 180 -9.30 -3.99 2.46
N ILE A 181 -8.31 -3.50 1.73
CA ILE A 181 -7.71 -4.20 0.59
C ILE A 181 -6.25 -4.45 0.95
N ALA A 182 -5.84 -5.71 1.01
CA ALA A 182 -4.49 -6.06 1.43
C ALA A 182 -4.01 -7.40 0.87
N SER A 183 -2.69 -7.56 0.78
CA SER A 183 -2.02 -8.80 0.38
C SER A 183 -1.22 -9.39 1.53
N GLY A 184 -0.96 -10.71 1.46
CA GLY A 184 -0.15 -11.42 2.42
C GLY A 184 -0.85 -11.74 3.74
N GLN A 185 -0.07 -11.85 4.80
CA GLN A 185 -0.61 -12.08 6.16
C GLN A 185 -1.16 -10.77 6.71
N VAL A 186 -2.49 -10.67 6.72
CA VAL A 186 -3.21 -9.59 7.41
C VAL A 186 -3.64 -10.12 8.76
N PHE A 187 -3.39 -9.36 9.82
CA PHE A 187 -3.81 -9.76 11.15
C PHE A 187 -5.32 -9.99 11.22
N HIS A 188 -5.71 -11.05 11.90
CA HIS A 188 -7.11 -11.49 12.03
C HIS A 188 -8.00 -10.36 12.55
N THR A 189 -7.53 -9.61 13.55
CA THR A 189 -8.25 -8.49 14.15
C THR A 189 -8.63 -7.39 13.16
N LEU A 190 -7.75 -7.06 12.20
CA LEU A 190 -8.05 -6.04 11.19
C LEU A 190 -9.11 -6.55 10.20
N LYS A 191 -9.05 -7.84 9.84
CA LYS A 191 -10.06 -8.46 8.98
C LYS A 191 -11.43 -8.53 9.63
N GLU A 192 -11.51 -8.86 10.91
CA GLU A 192 -12.76 -8.96 11.67
C GLU A 192 -13.44 -7.60 11.83
N LEU A 193 -12.67 -6.53 11.95
CA LEU A 193 -13.19 -5.17 12.02
C LEU A 193 -13.71 -4.66 10.67
N ALA A 194 -13.23 -5.19 9.56
CA ALA A 194 -13.62 -4.75 8.24
C ALA A 194 -15.07 -5.15 7.91
N ASP A 195 -15.86 -4.19 7.42
CA ASP A 195 -17.18 -4.46 6.82
C ASP A 195 -17.02 -5.13 5.45
N LEU A 196 -15.86 -4.99 4.82
CA LEU A 196 -15.43 -5.70 3.62
C LEU A 196 -13.91 -5.86 3.62
N TYR A 197 -13.44 -7.09 3.47
CA TYR A 197 -12.04 -7.42 3.23
C TYR A 197 -11.87 -7.97 1.81
N ILE A 198 -10.98 -7.37 1.04
CA ILE A 198 -10.61 -7.83 -0.30
C ILE A 198 -9.14 -8.27 -0.27
N ASN A 199 -8.91 -9.54 -0.60
CA ASN A 199 -7.55 -10.01 -0.84
C ASN A 199 -7.00 -9.35 -2.12
N ALA A 200 -5.88 -8.66 -2.02
CA ALA A 200 -5.26 -7.97 -3.15
C ALA A 200 -4.87 -8.91 -4.31
N GLN A 201 -4.76 -10.22 -4.08
CA GLN A 201 -4.60 -11.20 -5.14
C GLN A 201 -5.79 -11.20 -6.12
N ASN A 202 -7.01 -10.89 -5.65
CA ASN A 202 -8.21 -10.84 -6.50
C ASN A 202 -8.22 -9.62 -7.45
N VAL A 203 -7.44 -8.59 -7.14
CA VAL A 203 -7.32 -7.37 -7.93
C VAL A 203 -5.95 -7.22 -8.61
N LYS A 204 -5.09 -8.23 -8.51
CA LYS A 204 -3.72 -8.22 -9.04
C LYS A 204 -3.66 -7.76 -10.51
N GLY A 205 -4.52 -8.31 -11.37
CA GLY A 205 -4.57 -7.94 -12.79
C GLY A 205 -4.99 -6.49 -13.05
N LEU A 206 -5.71 -5.88 -12.10
CA LEU A 206 -6.22 -4.52 -12.19
C LEU A 206 -5.21 -3.46 -11.76
N ILE A 207 -4.24 -3.84 -10.90
CA ILE A 207 -3.33 -2.86 -10.27
C ILE A 207 -1.85 -3.16 -10.50
N ALA A 208 -1.50 -4.34 -11.04
CA ALA A 208 -0.11 -4.71 -11.28
C ALA A 208 0.28 -4.67 -12.75
N SER A 209 1.58 -4.54 -13.00
CA SER A 209 2.22 -4.67 -14.31
C SER A 209 3.47 -5.54 -14.19
N ILE A 210 3.84 -6.17 -15.31
CA ILE A 210 5.09 -6.94 -15.41
C ILE A 210 6.22 -5.96 -15.72
N LYS A 211 7.29 -6.08 -14.97
CA LYS A 211 8.53 -5.36 -15.22
C LYS A 211 9.65 -6.33 -15.50
N GLU A 212 10.40 -6.08 -16.56
CA GLU A 212 11.64 -6.79 -16.82
C GLU A 212 12.75 -6.26 -15.90
N THR A 213 13.48 -7.18 -15.30
CA THR A 213 14.71 -6.90 -14.56
C THR A 213 15.87 -7.11 -15.53
N SER A 214 16.76 -6.13 -15.66
CA SER A 214 18.01 -6.34 -16.40
C SER A 214 18.73 -7.56 -15.82
N PRO A 215 19.37 -8.39 -16.64
CA PRO A 215 20.28 -9.39 -16.11
C PRO A 215 21.33 -8.70 -15.23
N LEU A 216 21.66 -9.33 -14.10
CA LEU A 216 22.77 -8.93 -13.23
C LEU A 216 24.10 -9.09 -13.94
#